data_f53aca92e7d00e3b020f946011f27400
#
_entry.id   f53aca92e7d00e3b020f946011f27400
#
_cell.length_a   1.000
_cell.length_b   1.000
_cell.length_c   1.000
_cell.angle_alpha   90.00
_cell.angle_beta   90.00
_cell.angle_gamma   90.00
#
_symmetry.space_group_name_H-M   'P 1'
#
loop_
_entity.id
_entity.type
_entity.pdbx_description
1 polymer ?
#
loop_
_entity_poly.entity_id
_entity_poly.type
_entity_poly.pdbx_seq_one_letter_code
_entity_poly.pdbx_strand_id
1 'polypeptide(L)'
;MVTHISQRQTQFFYFDELLDHPVWKGNKILDFGGNVGGFLSGAGDDVDHDNYWCLDVTKADVEQGQHRFPRAHFVHYDRYSSYFNPNGVPYLRVPYLGLKFSYILAFSVFTHTHRTEMVELVTQLRDSLEPQGVLAFTFCDPSYDKSLSNPELPRGTGILSMVDSSSGDPRGKLGLGWCVVIDEQVVMEPGNEYCQQKRQGRPGESYCSYFTTTYMMSLFPDAKIRAPVAREWQHCCILKNSEESLA
;
A
#
# COMPACT_ATOMS: atom_id res chain seq x y z
N MET A 1 -21.37 -6.57 22.74
CA MET A 1 -20.83 -5.21 22.59
C MET A 1 -19.81 -5.27 21.47
N VAL A 2 -20.18 -4.93 20.23
CA VAL A 2 -19.25 -4.94 19.08
C VAL A 2 -18.44 -3.66 19.19
N THR A 3 -17.22 -3.75 19.66
CA THR A 3 -16.28 -2.63 19.62
C THR A 3 -16.01 -2.29 18.16
N HIS A 4 -16.38 -1.09 17.72
CA HIS A 4 -15.95 -0.54 16.45
C HIS A 4 -14.43 -0.44 16.43
N ILE A 5 -13.78 -1.45 15.88
CA ILE A 5 -12.36 -1.41 15.58
C ILE A 5 -12.20 -0.29 14.53
N SER A 6 -11.45 0.76 14.83
CA SER A 6 -11.21 1.84 13.88
C SER A 6 -10.48 1.27 12.65
N GLN A 7 -10.72 1.82 11.45
CA GLN A 7 -10.03 1.38 10.21
C GLN A 7 -8.49 1.35 10.36
N ARG A 8 -7.93 2.13 11.28
CA ARG A 8 -6.49 2.19 11.55
C ARG A 8 -5.95 1.02 12.37
N GLN A 9 -6.79 0.40 13.21
CA GLN A 9 -6.42 -0.82 13.94
C GLN A 9 -6.41 -2.05 13.02
N THR A 10 -7.05 -1.97 11.86
CA THR A 10 -7.09 -3.07 10.89
C THR A 10 -5.75 -3.31 10.21
N GLN A 11 -4.86 -2.31 10.09
CA GLN A 11 -3.56 -2.47 9.40
C GLN A 11 -2.66 -3.48 10.07
N PHE A 12 -2.58 -3.47 11.42
CA PHE A 12 -1.81 -4.48 12.16
C PHE A 12 -2.36 -5.88 11.90
N PHE A 13 -3.66 -6.10 12.15
CA PHE A 13 -4.29 -7.40 11.95
C PHE A 13 -4.18 -7.90 10.51
N TYR A 14 -4.25 -7.00 9.56
CA TYR A 14 -4.08 -7.32 8.15
C TYR A 14 -2.69 -7.90 7.86
N PHE A 15 -1.62 -7.21 8.25
CA PHE A 15 -0.27 -7.71 8.02
C PHE A 15 0.07 -8.90 8.91
N ASP A 16 -0.41 -8.92 10.14
CA ASP A 16 -0.21 -10.03 11.07
C ASP A 16 -0.75 -11.34 10.47
N GLU A 17 -1.97 -11.33 9.97
CA GLU A 17 -2.58 -12.50 9.32
C GLU A 17 -1.90 -12.86 7.99
N LEU A 18 -1.61 -11.89 7.14
CA LEU A 18 -1.02 -12.14 5.83
C LEU A 18 0.45 -12.56 5.86
N LEU A 19 1.15 -12.26 6.95
CA LEU A 19 2.52 -12.69 7.19
C LEU A 19 2.60 -13.93 8.10
N ASP A 20 1.46 -14.61 8.32
CA ASP A 20 1.35 -15.85 9.07
C ASP A 20 1.77 -15.68 10.57
N HIS A 21 1.33 -14.56 11.19
CA HIS A 21 1.54 -14.21 12.62
C HIS A 21 3.01 -14.19 13.03
N PRO A 22 3.83 -13.32 12.45
CA PRO A 22 5.24 -13.27 12.78
C PRO A 22 5.47 -12.73 14.21
N VAL A 23 6.61 -13.03 14.76
CA VAL A 23 7.04 -12.37 16.00
C VAL A 23 7.44 -10.94 15.68
N TRP A 24 6.60 -9.99 16.05
CA TRP A 24 6.87 -8.55 15.83
C TRP A 24 7.85 -7.98 16.84
N LYS A 25 7.72 -8.42 18.11
CA LYS A 25 8.53 -7.94 19.22
C LYS A 25 10.01 -8.21 19.02
N GLY A 26 10.86 -7.23 19.28
CA GLY A 26 12.31 -7.31 19.07
C GLY A 26 12.76 -7.06 17.64
N ASN A 27 11.83 -7.04 16.67
CA ASN A 27 12.14 -6.80 15.28
C ASN A 27 12.00 -5.30 14.92
N LYS A 28 12.83 -4.82 13.98
CA LYS A 28 12.79 -3.45 13.48
C LYS A 28 11.79 -3.34 12.33
N ILE A 29 10.85 -2.43 12.47
CA ILE A 29 9.75 -2.24 11.55
C ILE A 29 9.80 -0.85 10.93
N LEU A 30 9.75 -0.76 9.61
CA LEU A 30 9.49 0.48 8.88
C LEU A 30 8.06 0.45 8.35
N ASP A 31 7.24 1.38 8.80
CA ASP A 31 5.90 1.66 8.26
C ASP A 31 6.02 2.81 7.24
N PHE A 32 6.07 2.44 5.96
CA PHE A 32 6.23 3.37 4.85
C PHE A 32 4.86 3.90 4.42
N GLY A 33 4.63 5.20 4.60
CA GLY A 33 3.33 5.83 4.47
C GLY A 33 2.41 5.54 5.67
N GLY A 34 3.02 5.38 6.87
CA GLY A 34 2.31 4.96 8.09
C GLY A 34 1.43 6.03 8.72
N ASN A 35 1.37 7.25 8.12
CA ASN A 35 0.54 8.35 8.59
C ASN A 35 0.85 8.67 10.08
N VAL A 36 -0.16 8.68 10.95
CA VAL A 36 -0.02 8.92 12.40
C VAL A 36 0.33 7.67 13.22
N GLY A 37 0.88 6.61 12.59
CA GLY A 37 1.21 5.34 13.23
C GLY A 37 -0.01 4.41 13.38
N GLY A 38 -0.74 4.22 12.28
CA GLY A 38 -1.94 3.36 12.27
C GLY A 38 -1.65 1.92 12.62
N PHE A 39 -0.59 1.36 12.06
CA PHE A 39 -0.10 0.01 12.35
C PHE A 39 0.28 -0.14 13.84
N LEU A 40 1.14 0.76 14.35
CA LEU A 40 1.57 0.74 15.75
C LEU A 40 0.40 0.87 16.73
N SER A 41 -0.60 1.69 16.38
CA SER A 41 -1.83 1.82 17.18
C SER A 41 -2.63 0.54 17.30
N GLY A 42 -2.58 -0.32 16.28
CA GLY A 42 -3.26 -1.63 16.29
C GLY A 42 -2.46 -2.71 16.99
N ALA A 43 -1.13 -2.61 16.94
CA ALA A 43 -0.21 -3.60 17.48
C ALA A 43 -0.15 -3.62 19.02
N GLY A 44 -0.42 -2.50 19.69
CA GLY A 44 -0.30 -2.44 21.14
C GLY A 44 1.09 -2.85 21.64
N ASP A 45 1.15 -3.81 22.53
CA ASP A 45 2.41 -4.33 23.13
C ASP A 45 3.13 -5.38 22.27
N ASP A 46 2.57 -5.77 21.13
CA ASP A 46 3.19 -6.73 20.22
C ASP A 46 4.36 -6.14 19.45
N VAL A 47 4.45 -4.80 19.36
CA VAL A 47 5.53 -4.07 18.71
C VAL A 47 6.24 -3.17 19.72
N ASP A 48 7.57 -3.28 19.77
CA ASP A 48 8.38 -2.37 20.58
C ASP A 48 8.43 -0.99 19.91
N HIS A 49 7.98 0.04 20.60
CA HIS A 49 7.93 1.40 20.05
C HIS A 49 9.32 1.91 19.63
N ASP A 50 10.38 1.56 20.35
CA ASP A 50 11.76 1.94 20.02
C ASP A 50 12.28 1.25 18.74
N ASN A 51 11.61 0.17 18.31
CA ASN A 51 11.92 -0.58 17.10
C ASN A 51 10.94 -0.26 15.93
N TYR A 52 10.17 0.82 16.05
CA TYR A 52 9.22 1.22 15.02
C TYR A 52 9.62 2.58 14.41
N TRP A 53 9.72 2.59 13.09
CA TRP A 53 9.92 3.78 12.26
C TRP A 53 8.71 4.00 11.37
N CYS A 54 8.24 5.23 11.31
CA CYS A 54 7.22 5.68 10.36
C CYS A 54 7.85 6.71 9.43
N LEU A 55 7.74 6.48 8.14
CA LEU A 55 8.20 7.40 7.12
C LEU A 55 6.98 7.86 6.30
N ASP A 56 6.60 9.14 6.40
CA ASP A 56 5.42 9.66 5.71
C ASP A 56 5.68 11.01 5.06
N VAL A 57 4.99 11.26 3.95
CA VAL A 57 5.11 12.52 3.18
C VAL A 57 4.31 13.67 3.79
N THR A 58 3.38 13.38 4.70
CA THR A 58 2.52 14.37 5.35
C THR A 58 3.14 14.83 6.66
N LYS A 59 3.77 16.02 6.65
CA LYS A 59 4.47 16.56 7.82
C LYS A 59 3.59 16.63 9.07
N ALA A 60 2.33 17.06 8.93
CA ALA A 60 1.41 17.17 10.06
C ALA A 60 1.09 15.79 10.70
N ASP A 61 1.00 14.74 9.89
CA ASP A 61 0.77 13.38 10.38
C ASP A 61 2.00 12.83 11.12
N VAL A 62 3.20 13.12 10.61
CA VAL A 62 4.47 12.78 11.27
C VAL A 62 4.57 13.45 12.64
N GLU A 63 4.29 14.76 12.73
CA GLU A 63 4.30 15.51 13.99
C GLU A 63 3.26 14.95 14.98
N GLN A 64 2.05 14.63 14.50
CA GLN A 64 1.01 14.04 15.33
C GLN A 64 1.39 12.63 15.79
N GLY A 65 1.96 11.81 14.93
CA GLY A 65 2.44 10.46 15.25
C GLY A 65 3.55 10.49 16.30
N GLN A 66 4.54 11.37 16.15
CA GLN A 66 5.62 11.55 17.11
C GLN A 66 5.12 11.99 18.48
N HIS A 67 4.11 12.88 18.52
CA HIS A 67 3.49 13.28 19.77
C HIS A 67 2.74 12.14 20.45
N ARG A 68 2.04 11.32 19.66
CA ARG A 68 1.26 10.18 20.16
C ARG A 68 2.13 9.02 20.65
N PHE A 69 3.24 8.77 19.96
CA PHE A 69 4.16 7.68 20.22
C PHE A 69 5.58 8.21 20.42
N PRO A 70 5.90 8.85 21.57
CA PRO A 70 7.15 9.58 21.76
C PRO A 70 8.42 8.71 21.73
N ARG A 71 8.28 7.38 21.91
CA ARG A 71 9.39 6.42 21.81
C ARG A 71 9.62 5.88 20.40
N ALA A 72 8.64 6.04 19.51
CA ALA A 72 8.75 5.62 18.12
C ALA A 72 9.42 6.72 17.27
N HIS A 73 9.91 6.35 16.10
CA HIS A 73 10.66 7.22 15.22
C HIS A 73 9.80 7.66 14.03
N PHE A 74 9.34 8.89 14.04
CA PHE A 74 8.57 9.46 12.93
C PHE A 74 9.45 10.40 12.11
N VAL A 75 9.54 10.16 10.81
CA VAL A 75 10.41 10.88 9.89
C VAL A 75 9.60 11.46 8.75
N HIS A 76 9.66 12.77 8.57
CA HIS A 76 9.05 13.43 7.42
C HIS A 76 9.86 13.13 6.15
N TYR A 77 9.22 12.50 5.19
CA TYR A 77 9.77 12.19 3.88
C TYR A 77 9.22 13.19 2.86
N ASP A 78 9.92 14.28 2.66
CA ASP A 78 9.46 15.40 1.83
C ASP A 78 9.44 15.10 0.33
N ARG A 79 9.00 13.87 -0.04
CA ARG A 79 8.79 13.47 -1.42
C ARG A 79 7.49 14.04 -1.94
N TYR A 80 7.53 14.52 -3.18
CA TYR A 80 6.34 14.96 -3.89
C TYR A 80 5.29 13.84 -3.97
N SER A 81 4.08 14.19 -3.63
CA SER A 81 2.87 13.40 -3.87
C SER A 81 1.77 14.36 -4.30
N SER A 82 1.15 14.11 -5.44
CA SER A 82 0.15 15.01 -6.03
C SER A 82 -1.00 15.36 -5.08
N TYR A 83 -1.32 14.46 -4.16
CA TYR A 83 -2.41 14.64 -3.21
C TYR A 83 -1.95 14.92 -1.78
N PHE A 84 -0.94 14.19 -1.29
CA PHE A 84 -0.55 14.24 0.12
C PHE A 84 0.54 15.27 0.42
N ASN A 85 1.43 15.54 -0.57
CA ASN A 85 2.51 16.52 -0.45
C ASN A 85 2.82 17.18 -1.80
N PRO A 86 1.93 18.06 -2.30
CA PRO A 86 2.07 18.67 -3.63
C PRO A 86 3.26 19.65 -3.73
N ASN A 87 3.83 20.06 -2.62
CA ASN A 87 5.00 20.94 -2.57
C ASN A 87 6.31 20.19 -2.26
N GLY A 88 6.27 18.85 -2.17
CA GLY A 88 7.43 18.03 -1.88
C GLY A 88 8.42 17.94 -3.04
N VAL A 89 9.56 17.35 -2.78
CA VAL A 89 10.66 17.21 -3.75
C VAL A 89 10.39 16.04 -4.70
N PRO A 90 10.27 16.27 -6.03
CA PRO A 90 10.10 15.20 -7.00
C PRO A 90 11.27 14.21 -6.98
N TYR A 91 10.97 12.92 -7.11
CA TYR A 91 11.97 11.83 -7.19
C TYR A 91 12.94 11.75 -6.00
N LEU A 92 12.57 12.34 -4.85
CA LEU A 92 13.36 12.23 -3.63
C LEU A 92 13.53 10.75 -3.26
N ARG A 93 14.77 10.29 -3.09
CA ARG A 93 15.05 8.90 -2.72
C ARG A 93 14.61 8.62 -1.29
N VAL A 94 14.27 7.37 -1.01
CA VAL A 94 14.04 6.90 0.37
C VAL A 94 15.32 7.15 1.18
N PRO A 95 15.24 7.88 2.30
CA PRO A 95 16.43 8.20 3.09
C PRO A 95 16.99 6.94 3.76
N TYR A 96 18.31 6.84 3.83
CA TYR A 96 18.96 5.86 4.68
C TYR A 96 18.84 6.26 6.14
N LEU A 97 18.15 5.46 6.94
CA LEU A 97 17.88 5.73 8.35
C LEU A 97 18.96 5.21 9.31
N GLY A 98 20.12 4.81 8.79
CA GLY A 98 21.25 4.34 9.59
C GLY A 98 21.16 2.87 10.02
N LEU A 99 20.12 2.14 9.57
CA LEU A 99 19.88 0.74 9.93
C LEU A 99 19.14 0.00 8.82
N LYS A 100 19.02 -1.31 8.98
CA LYS A 100 18.20 -2.20 8.16
C LYS A 100 16.99 -2.67 8.97
N PHE A 101 15.93 -3.11 8.27
CA PHE A 101 14.65 -3.48 8.85
C PHE A 101 14.35 -4.96 8.64
N SER A 102 13.82 -5.60 9.68
CA SER A 102 13.29 -6.97 9.59
C SER A 102 11.99 -6.99 8.79
N TYR A 103 11.16 -5.94 8.95
CA TYR A 103 9.90 -5.76 8.22
C TYR A 103 9.80 -4.34 7.69
N ILE A 104 9.41 -4.21 6.42
CA ILE A 104 8.97 -2.96 5.82
C ILE A 104 7.54 -3.16 5.36
N LEU A 105 6.63 -2.32 5.83
CA LEU A 105 5.21 -2.39 5.57
C LEU A 105 4.76 -1.14 4.82
N ALA A 106 3.89 -1.28 3.81
CA ALA A 106 3.31 -0.15 3.11
C ALA A 106 1.83 -0.39 2.82
N PHE A 107 0.96 0.12 3.70
CA PHE A 107 -0.48 -0.05 3.57
C PHE A 107 -1.10 1.09 2.77
N SER A 108 -1.71 0.76 1.62
CA SER A 108 -2.41 1.72 0.74
C SER A 108 -1.54 2.89 0.22
N VAL A 109 -0.23 2.69 0.10
CA VAL A 109 0.71 3.68 -0.44
C VAL A 109 0.73 3.61 -1.97
N PHE A 110 1.00 2.43 -2.50
CA PHE A 110 1.17 2.23 -3.95
C PHE A 110 -0.13 2.25 -4.74
N THR A 111 -1.25 2.32 -4.05
CA THR A 111 -2.55 2.66 -4.64
C THR A 111 -2.64 4.13 -5.08
N HIS A 112 -1.68 4.97 -4.69
CA HIS A 112 -1.63 6.41 -4.99
C HIS A 112 -0.39 6.81 -5.78
N THR A 113 0.41 5.86 -6.25
CA THR A 113 1.62 6.11 -7.03
C THR A 113 1.46 5.63 -8.48
N HIS A 114 2.26 6.18 -9.39
CA HIS A 114 2.44 5.62 -10.73
C HIS A 114 3.20 4.29 -10.66
N ARG A 115 3.02 3.43 -11.67
CA ARG A 115 3.76 2.16 -11.79
C ARG A 115 5.26 2.34 -11.66
N THR A 116 5.83 3.28 -12.40
CA THR A 116 7.28 3.55 -12.38
C THR A 116 7.77 4.01 -11.02
N GLU A 117 6.98 4.82 -10.33
CA GLU A 117 7.27 5.28 -8.97
C GLU A 117 7.18 4.13 -7.96
N MET A 118 6.17 3.27 -8.08
CA MET A 118 6.06 2.07 -7.24
C MET A 118 7.28 1.18 -7.38
N VAL A 119 7.69 0.86 -8.61
CA VAL A 119 8.87 0.00 -8.87
C VAL A 119 10.15 0.64 -8.31
N GLU A 120 10.33 1.94 -8.52
CA GLU A 120 11.46 2.70 -7.96
C GLU A 120 11.51 2.61 -6.43
N LEU A 121 10.38 2.91 -5.76
CA LEU A 121 10.30 2.92 -4.30
C LEU A 121 10.46 1.52 -3.71
N VAL A 122 9.81 0.51 -4.29
CA VAL A 122 9.95 -0.88 -3.86
C VAL A 122 11.42 -1.35 -3.94
N THR A 123 12.12 -0.99 -5.02
CA THR A 123 13.56 -1.30 -5.17
C THR A 123 14.37 -0.66 -4.04
N GLN A 124 14.16 0.64 -3.77
CA GLN A 124 14.87 1.34 -2.70
C GLN A 124 14.55 0.82 -1.30
N LEU A 125 13.29 0.43 -1.06
CA LEU A 125 12.87 -0.16 0.22
C LEU A 125 13.50 -1.54 0.43
N ARG A 126 13.62 -2.36 -0.62
CA ARG A 126 14.32 -3.66 -0.53
C ARG A 126 15.78 -3.48 -0.12
N ASP A 127 16.45 -2.43 -0.61
CA ASP A 127 17.82 -2.12 -0.20
C ASP A 127 17.94 -1.82 1.31
N SER A 128 16.84 -1.50 1.98
CA SER A 128 16.79 -1.22 3.42
C SER A 128 16.41 -2.43 4.27
N LEU A 129 16.19 -3.60 3.68
CA LEU A 129 15.90 -4.84 4.41
C LEU A 129 17.16 -5.48 5.01
N GLU A 130 17.00 -6.09 6.17
CA GLU A 130 17.95 -7.06 6.72
C GLU A 130 18.03 -8.31 5.81
N PRO A 131 19.08 -9.14 5.90
CA PRO A 131 19.03 -10.50 5.36
C PRO A 131 17.80 -11.22 5.92
N GLN A 132 17.05 -11.94 5.07
CA GLN A 132 15.75 -12.56 5.41
C GLN A 132 14.62 -11.57 5.75
N GLY A 133 14.86 -10.26 5.69
CA GLY A 133 13.83 -9.24 5.91
C GLY A 133 12.69 -9.32 4.89
N VAL A 134 11.53 -8.81 5.27
CA VAL A 134 10.30 -8.87 4.49
C VAL A 134 9.81 -7.47 4.17
N LEU A 135 9.55 -7.20 2.89
CA LEU A 135 8.77 -6.05 2.43
C LEU A 135 7.36 -6.54 2.06
N ALA A 136 6.35 -6.02 2.74
CA ALA A 136 4.95 -6.31 2.45
C ALA A 136 4.20 -5.02 2.12
N PHE A 137 3.54 -4.98 0.97
CA PHE A 137 2.78 -3.80 0.58
C PHE A 137 1.45 -4.17 -0.07
N THR A 138 0.48 -3.28 0.04
CA THR A 138 -0.85 -3.51 -0.50
C THR A 138 -1.04 -2.87 -1.88
N PHE A 139 -1.87 -3.51 -2.70
CA PHE A 139 -2.30 -3.02 -4.01
C PHE A 139 -3.75 -3.41 -4.31
N CYS A 140 -4.37 -2.68 -5.23
CA CYS A 140 -5.73 -2.94 -5.67
C CYS A 140 -5.70 -3.82 -6.92
N ASP A 141 -6.28 -5.02 -6.84
CA ASP A 141 -6.54 -5.86 -8.01
C ASP A 141 -7.98 -5.61 -8.49
N PRO A 142 -8.16 -5.12 -9.73
CA PRO A 142 -9.49 -4.83 -10.26
C PRO A 142 -10.32 -6.09 -10.54
N SER A 143 -9.67 -7.26 -10.69
CA SER A 143 -10.36 -8.54 -10.89
C SER A 143 -10.98 -9.10 -9.59
N TYR A 144 -10.65 -8.52 -8.44
CA TYR A 144 -11.15 -8.97 -7.16
C TYR A 144 -12.56 -8.42 -6.87
N ASP A 145 -13.54 -9.30 -6.80
CA ASP A 145 -14.92 -8.92 -6.47
C ASP A 145 -15.11 -8.76 -4.96
N LYS A 146 -15.22 -7.51 -4.54
CA LYS A 146 -15.47 -7.15 -3.15
C LYS A 146 -16.79 -7.66 -2.59
N SER A 147 -17.81 -7.83 -3.44
CA SER A 147 -19.13 -8.27 -3.00
C SER A 147 -19.10 -9.70 -2.44
N LEU A 148 -18.12 -10.50 -2.89
CA LEU A 148 -17.92 -11.86 -2.39
C LEU A 148 -17.20 -11.88 -1.03
N SER A 149 -16.40 -10.84 -0.71
CA SER A 149 -15.62 -10.77 0.53
C SER A 149 -16.31 -10.00 1.65
N ASN A 150 -17.19 -9.05 1.32
CA ASN A 150 -17.96 -8.29 2.31
C ASN A 150 -19.28 -7.75 1.75
N PRO A 151 -20.39 -8.50 1.88
CA PRO A 151 -21.72 -8.09 1.41
C PRO A 151 -22.26 -6.85 2.13
N GLU A 152 -21.68 -6.43 3.25
CA GLU A 152 -22.12 -5.27 4.04
C GLU A 152 -21.44 -3.94 3.65
N LEU A 153 -20.47 -3.96 2.73
CA LEU A 153 -19.89 -2.72 2.21
C LEU A 153 -20.96 -1.96 1.43
N PRO A 154 -21.23 -0.68 1.75
CA PRO A 154 -22.24 0.11 1.05
C PRO A 154 -21.94 0.09 -0.45
N ARG A 155 -22.92 -0.31 -1.26
CA ARG A 155 -22.89 -0.13 -2.71
C ARG A 155 -22.80 1.38 -2.93
N GLY A 156 -21.67 1.86 -3.42
CA GLY A 156 -21.48 3.30 -3.66
C GLY A 156 -20.25 3.92 -3.00
N THR A 157 -19.41 3.17 -2.32
CA THR A 157 -18.09 3.67 -1.92
C THR A 157 -17.12 3.67 -3.12
N GLY A 158 -17.54 4.27 -4.23
CA GLY A 158 -16.66 4.75 -5.30
C GLY A 158 -15.78 3.74 -6.01
N ILE A 159 -16.02 2.44 -5.89
CA ILE A 159 -15.21 1.44 -6.54
C ILE A 159 -16.11 0.42 -7.20
N LEU A 160 -16.02 0.42 -8.53
CA LEU A 160 -16.16 -0.70 -9.42
C LEU A 160 -17.56 -1.05 -9.92
N SER A 161 -17.78 -0.69 -11.13
CA SER A 161 -18.23 -1.70 -12.08
C SER A 161 -17.00 -2.15 -12.88
N MET A 162 -16.51 -3.36 -12.70
CA MET A 162 -15.69 -4.01 -13.71
C MET A 162 -16.56 -4.15 -14.94
N VAL A 163 -16.13 -3.56 -16.05
CA VAL A 163 -16.85 -3.70 -17.30
C VAL A 163 -16.19 -4.84 -18.06
N ASP A 164 -16.89 -5.94 -18.16
CA ASP A 164 -16.52 -7.01 -19.07
C ASP A 164 -16.52 -6.46 -20.51
N SER A 165 -15.39 -6.60 -21.18
CA SER A 165 -15.23 -6.20 -22.59
C SER A 165 -16.24 -6.90 -23.53
N SER A 166 -16.84 -8.02 -23.10
CA SER A 166 -17.89 -8.75 -23.81
C SER A 166 -19.27 -8.09 -23.70
N SER A 167 -19.48 -7.16 -22.78
CA SER A 167 -20.79 -6.57 -22.49
C SER A 167 -21.30 -5.55 -23.50
N GLY A 168 -20.49 -5.22 -24.53
CA GLY A 168 -20.85 -4.19 -25.52
C GLY A 168 -20.81 -2.75 -24.99
N ASP A 169 -20.37 -2.52 -23.76
CA ASP A 169 -20.14 -1.20 -23.19
C ASP A 169 -19.06 -0.47 -24.02
N PRO A 170 -19.31 0.78 -24.44
CA PRO A 170 -18.32 1.57 -25.19
C PRO A 170 -16.96 1.69 -24.51
N ARG A 171 -16.93 1.54 -23.19
CA ARG A 171 -15.71 1.52 -22.37
C ARG A 171 -14.91 0.22 -22.56
N GLY A 172 -15.57 -0.90 -22.85
CA GLY A 172 -14.94 -2.17 -23.22
C GLY A 172 -14.23 -2.15 -24.59
N LYS A 173 -14.50 -1.15 -25.43
CA LYS A 173 -13.85 -1.00 -26.75
C LYS A 173 -12.38 -0.60 -26.68
N LEU A 174 -11.85 -0.32 -25.49
CA LEU A 174 -10.44 -0.02 -25.28
C LEU A 174 -9.52 -1.25 -25.37
N GLY A 175 -10.07 -2.40 -25.70
CA GLY A 175 -9.29 -3.63 -25.89
C GLY A 175 -8.77 -4.27 -24.59
N LEU A 176 -9.39 -3.92 -23.48
CA LEU A 176 -9.02 -4.36 -22.15
C LEU A 176 -10.00 -5.45 -21.71
N GLY A 177 -9.52 -6.56 -21.22
CA GLY A 177 -10.35 -7.61 -20.65
C GLY A 177 -11.15 -7.16 -19.42
N TRP A 178 -10.79 -6.02 -18.85
CA TRP A 178 -11.47 -5.33 -17.74
C TRP A 178 -11.11 -3.84 -17.75
N CYS A 179 -11.95 -3.03 -17.15
CA CYS A 179 -11.72 -1.60 -16.97
C CYS A 179 -12.25 -1.19 -15.60
N VAL A 180 -11.47 -0.43 -14.86
CA VAL A 180 -11.94 0.20 -13.63
C VAL A 180 -12.56 1.53 -13.98
N VAL A 181 -13.85 1.67 -13.73
CA VAL A 181 -14.58 2.91 -13.94
C VAL A 181 -14.92 3.51 -12.59
N ILE A 182 -14.30 4.62 -12.25
CA ILE A 182 -14.73 5.51 -11.17
C ILE A 182 -14.87 6.88 -11.81
N ASP A 183 -16.02 7.53 -11.70
CA ASP A 183 -16.29 8.87 -12.23
C ASP A 183 -15.92 9.04 -13.72
N GLU A 184 -16.10 7.98 -14.53
CA GLU A 184 -15.97 7.97 -16.00
C GLU A 184 -14.58 8.27 -16.59
N GLN A 185 -13.53 8.47 -15.80
CA GLN A 185 -12.19 8.76 -16.29
C GLN A 185 -11.19 7.67 -15.92
N VAL A 186 -10.73 6.94 -16.91
CA VAL A 186 -9.68 5.92 -16.78
C VAL A 186 -8.46 6.36 -17.56
N VAL A 187 -7.32 6.48 -16.88
CA VAL A 187 -6.01 6.59 -17.54
C VAL A 187 -5.42 5.19 -17.63
N MET A 188 -5.21 4.69 -18.84
CA MET A 188 -4.73 3.33 -19.07
C MET A 188 -3.34 3.34 -19.66
N GLU A 189 -2.50 2.41 -19.20
CA GLU A 189 -1.22 2.12 -19.83
C GLU A 189 -1.34 0.94 -20.81
N PRO A 190 -0.52 0.90 -21.89
CA PRO A 190 -0.47 -0.23 -22.80
C PRO A 190 -0.13 -1.51 -22.07
N GLY A 191 -0.88 -2.59 -22.30
CA GLY A 191 -0.67 -3.89 -21.69
C GLY A 191 -1.81 -4.36 -20.78
N ASN A 192 -2.83 -3.55 -20.56
CA ASN A 192 -4.15 -3.93 -19.99
C ASN A 192 -4.18 -4.44 -18.55
N GLU A 193 -3.07 -4.40 -17.82
CA GLU A 193 -2.96 -4.97 -16.49
C GLU A 193 -2.71 -3.92 -15.41
N TYR A 194 -2.63 -2.67 -15.84
CA TYR A 194 -2.51 -1.49 -15.00
C TYR A 194 -3.45 -0.40 -15.47
N CYS A 195 -4.17 0.22 -14.56
CA CYS A 195 -4.88 1.45 -14.80
C CYS A 195 -4.75 2.42 -13.63
N GLN A 196 -4.81 3.70 -13.95
CA GLN A 196 -4.80 4.75 -12.96
C GLN A 196 -6.02 5.64 -13.16
N GLN A 197 -6.62 6.05 -12.07
CA GLN A 197 -7.81 6.84 -12.09
C GLN A 197 -7.69 8.11 -11.27
N LYS A 198 -8.17 9.21 -11.85
CA LYS A 198 -8.34 10.48 -11.15
C LYS A 198 -9.62 10.45 -10.28
N ARG A 199 -9.50 10.76 -9.01
CA ARG A 199 -10.66 10.90 -8.11
C ARG A 199 -11.23 12.31 -8.23
N GLN A 200 -12.53 12.40 -8.54
CA GLN A 200 -13.24 13.69 -8.56
C GLN A 200 -13.58 14.18 -7.13
N GLY A 201 -13.75 15.48 -7.00
CA GLY A 201 -14.28 16.11 -5.78
C GLY A 201 -13.31 16.28 -4.63
N ARG A 202 -12.01 15.98 -4.83
CA ARG A 202 -10.98 16.29 -3.84
C ARG A 202 -10.05 17.40 -4.33
N PRO A 203 -9.56 18.29 -3.44
CA PRO A 203 -8.54 19.25 -3.81
C PRO A 203 -7.28 18.53 -4.31
N GLY A 204 -6.78 18.93 -5.47
CA GLY A 204 -5.60 18.31 -6.09
C GLY A 204 -5.90 17.09 -6.95
N GLU A 205 -4.85 16.52 -7.55
CA GLU A 205 -4.93 15.32 -8.36
C GLU A 205 -4.75 14.08 -7.48
N SER A 206 -5.86 13.47 -7.07
CA SER A 206 -5.83 12.20 -6.35
C SER A 206 -6.05 11.05 -7.34
N TYR A 207 -5.09 10.14 -7.41
CA TYR A 207 -5.15 8.96 -8.26
C TYR A 207 -5.36 7.69 -7.43
N CYS A 208 -6.00 6.70 -8.03
CA CYS A 208 -5.98 5.34 -7.53
C CYS A 208 -5.43 4.43 -8.62
N SER A 209 -4.39 3.69 -8.29
CA SER A 209 -3.73 2.76 -9.20
C SER A 209 -4.20 1.33 -8.93
N TYR A 210 -4.41 0.60 -10.03
CA TYR A 210 -4.89 -0.77 -10.00
C TYR A 210 -3.93 -1.64 -10.80
N PHE A 211 -3.62 -2.82 -10.26
CA PHE A 211 -2.71 -3.78 -10.87
C PHE A 211 -3.33 -5.17 -10.75
N THR A 212 -3.36 -5.94 -11.84
CA THR A 212 -3.73 -7.36 -11.71
C THR A 212 -2.63 -8.11 -10.95
N THR A 213 -3.02 -9.20 -10.29
CA THR A 213 -2.06 -10.10 -9.64
C THR A 213 -0.99 -10.59 -10.61
N THR A 214 -1.38 -10.97 -11.84
CA THR A 214 -0.44 -11.42 -12.89
C THR A 214 0.57 -10.34 -13.24
N TYR A 215 0.10 -9.10 -13.39
CA TYR A 215 1.00 -7.99 -13.71
C TYR A 215 1.94 -7.66 -12.54
N MET A 216 1.44 -7.69 -11.31
CA MET A 216 2.28 -7.51 -10.12
C MET A 216 3.40 -8.56 -10.05
N MET A 217 3.07 -9.84 -10.34
CA MET A 217 4.06 -10.91 -10.44
C MET A 217 5.05 -10.73 -11.60
N SER A 218 4.66 -10.08 -12.69
CA SER A 218 5.59 -9.76 -13.78
C SER A 218 6.59 -8.66 -13.40
N LEU A 219 6.17 -7.71 -12.56
CA LEU A 219 7.04 -6.65 -12.02
C LEU A 219 7.98 -7.19 -10.93
N PHE A 220 7.49 -8.14 -10.13
CA PHE A 220 8.21 -8.73 -9.00
C PHE A 220 8.07 -10.26 -9.06
N PRO A 221 8.93 -10.95 -9.87
CA PRO A 221 8.81 -12.39 -10.11
C PRO A 221 9.02 -13.27 -8.87
N ASP A 222 9.71 -12.74 -7.86
CA ASP A 222 9.94 -13.38 -6.56
C ASP A 222 8.85 -13.10 -5.52
N ALA A 223 7.82 -12.36 -5.90
CA ALA A 223 6.74 -12.00 -4.99
C ALA A 223 5.82 -13.18 -4.66
N LYS A 224 5.43 -13.26 -3.38
CA LYS A 224 4.25 -14.03 -2.95
C LYS A 224 3.06 -13.07 -2.86
N ILE A 225 2.04 -13.29 -3.65
CA ILE A 225 0.80 -12.50 -3.57
C ILE A 225 -0.20 -13.23 -2.68
N ARG A 226 -0.79 -12.48 -1.75
CA ARG A 226 -1.85 -12.95 -0.87
C ARG A 226 -3.14 -12.17 -1.17
N ALA A 227 -4.25 -12.90 -1.24
CA ALA A 227 -5.58 -12.30 -1.36
C ALA A 227 -5.93 -11.50 -0.09
N PRO A 228 -6.85 -10.54 -0.19
CA PRO A 228 -7.33 -9.78 0.97
C PRO A 228 -7.87 -10.67 2.08
N VAL A 229 -7.67 -10.25 3.31
CA VAL A 229 -8.19 -10.92 4.52
C VAL A 229 -9.15 -10.01 5.27
N ALA A 230 -10.00 -10.60 6.09
CA ALA A 230 -10.98 -9.91 6.92
C ALA A 230 -11.90 -8.97 6.11
N ARG A 231 -11.89 -7.66 6.42
CA ARG A 231 -12.73 -6.65 5.78
C ARG A 231 -11.99 -5.82 4.73
N GLU A 232 -10.74 -6.15 4.49
CA GLU A 232 -9.92 -5.44 3.51
C GLU A 232 -10.20 -5.95 2.10
N TRP A 233 -9.77 -5.18 1.12
CA TRP A 233 -10.00 -5.46 -0.30
C TRP A 233 -8.72 -5.34 -1.14
N GLN A 234 -7.65 -4.88 -0.53
CA GLN A 234 -6.35 -4.80 -1.18
C GLN A 234 -5.61 -6.13 -1.03
N HIS A 235 -4.99 -6.58 -2.11
CA HIS A 235 -4.05 -7.70 -2.08
C HIS A 235 -2.75 -7.29 -1.42
N CYS A 236 -2.01 -8.26 -0.92
CA CYS A 236 -0.68 -8.05 -0.37
C CYS A 236 0.38 -8.67 -1.29
N CYS A 237 1.35 -7.86 -1.69
CA CYS A 237 2.57 -8.30 -2.33
C CYS A 237 3.67 -8.43 -1.27
N ILE A 238 4.26 -9.62 -1.16
CA ILE A 238 5.27 -9.95 -0.14
C ILE A 238 6.56 -10.32 -0.87
N LEU A 239 7.62 -9.57 -0.57
CA LEU A 239 8.96 -9.78 -1.10
C LEU A 239 9.90 -10.11 0.06
N LYS A 240 10.73 -11.14 -0.10
CA LYS A 240 11.75 -11.50 0.88
C LYS A 240 13.13 -11.12 0.35
N ASN A 241 13.99 -10.63 1.24
CA ASN A 241 15.38 -10.46 0.90
C ASN A 241 16.08 -11.84 1.00
N SER A 242 16.69 -12.29 -0.11
CA SER A 242 17.45 -13.55 -0.09
C SER A 242 18.85 -13.33 0.47
N GLU A 243 19.45 -14.35 1.08
CA GLU A 243 20.82 -14.29 1.61
C GLU A 243 21.90 -14.09 0.52
N GLU A 244 21.57 -14.26 -0.77
CA GLU A 244 22.55 -14.37 -1.86
C GLU A 244 23.06 -13.04 -2.44
N SER A 245 22.71 -11.86 -1.90
CA SER A 245 23.17 -10.60 -2.49
C SER A 245 24.47 -10.02 -1.89
N LEU A 246 25.27 -10.85 -1.23
CA LEU A 246 26.62 -10.49 -0.75
C LEU A 246 27.68 -11.50 -1.27
N ALA A 247 27.84 -11.55 -2.58
CA ALA A 247 29.01 -12.15 -3.20
C ALA A 247 29.68 -11.13 -4.15
#